data_87cfdbdf49cf18e8db094ac4166adc14
#
_entry.id   87cfdbdf49cf18e8db094ac4166adc14
#
_cell.length_a   1.000
_cell.length_b   1.000
_cell.length_c   1.000
_cell.angle_alpha   90.00
_cell.angle_beta   90.00
_cell.angle_gamma   90.00
#
_symmetry.space_group_name_H-M   'P 1'
#
loop_
_entity.id
_entity.type
_entity.pdbx_description
1 polymer ?
#
loop_
_entity_poly.entity_id
_entity_poly.type
_entity_poly.pdbx_seq_one_letter_code
_entity_poly.pdbx_strand_id
1 'polypeptide(L)'
;MQINSHLSVLVHDLAKKWGEKTALTFRKFGSDQWQSVSFNLFSLRVKQVSNALLNLGAKPLDKIAVFSQNCVHYLYTDFGAYGIRVTSVPFYANSSEQQIQYMINDAQIRFLFVGEQEQYDKAHRIFALCPSLERIIIFDSSVRISTHDPAALYFKDFLKLGENLPRQTEVEELYKQASMDDLANILYTSGTTGDSKGVMLTYSQYYAALKANDECIPVTEKDRVIDFLPFTHIFERGWAYLCLSEGAELIINTYPHEIQESMREVHPTCMCSVPRFWEKVYIAVKAKMDDAGPIQKKLFYHALAVGKKRNIEYLANCKRPPLTLELEYKIINKTVLSMVRKQLGLEKPNIFPTAGAYVSPEVEEFVHAIGINMVVGYGLTESLATVSCDHLDKKRSLGSVGRPISCLQVKIGEDNEVLLKGPTITPGYYHRDTTNAKAFDKDGFFHTGDAGYLKDGELYLTERIKDLFKTSNGKYIAPQQVESLLLVDKFIDQVAVIADQRKFVSALVVPEFRLVEDWAREHHIAFTCREDLCANEKVQKMLMDRIQILQQNLAYYEQIKRITLLAHHFSMESGELTNTLKIRRPIINKNYKAEIDKMYEE
;
A
#
# COMPACT_ATOMS: atom_id res chain seq x y z
N MET A 1 -22.30 7.09 -8.59
CA MET A 1 -23.35 6.15 -8.11
C MET A 1 -23.68 6.45 -6.66
N GLN A 2 -24.94 6.39 -6.20
CA GLN A 2 -25.19 6.52 -4.75
C GLN A 2 -24.85 5.19 -4.09
N ILE A 3 -23.75 5.12 -3.35
CA ILE A 3 -23.43 3.99 -2.46
C ILE A 3 -24.43 4.05 -1.31
N ASN A 4 -25.48 3.25 -1.37
CA ASN A 4 -26.56 3.26 -0.39
C ASN A 4 -26.59 1.98 0.46
N SER A 5 -25.66 1.03 0.22
CA SER A 5 -25.66 -0.27 0.86
C SER A 5 -24.64 -0.35 1.99
N HIS A 6 -25.09 -0.89 3.13
CA HIS A 6 -24.21 -1.33 4.21
C HIS A 6 -23.27 -2.45 3.71
N LEU A 7 -22.01 -2.50 4.15
CA LEU A 7 -21.05 -3.53 3.69
C LEU A 7 -21.57 -4.97 3.88
N SER A 8 -22.38 -5.21 4.89
CA SER A 8 -22.98 -6.54 5.16
C SER A 8 -23.87 -7.06 4.03
N VAL A 9 -24.43 -6.17 3.19
CA VAL A 9 -25.31 -6.52 2.07
C VAL A 9 -24.75 -6.09 0.71
N LEU A 10 -23.64 -5.36 0.67
CA LEU A 10 -23.08 -4.78 -0.56
C LEU A 10 -22.96 -5.80 -1.69
N VAL A 11 -22.33 -6.94 -1.44
CA VAL A 11 -22.11 -7.98 -2.49
C VAL A 11 -23.44 -8.57 -2.98
N HIS A 12 -24.44 -8.66 -2.11
CA HIS A 12 -25.78 -9.17 -2.49
C HIS A 12 -26.53 -8.18 -3.37
N ASP A 13 -26.41 -6.88 -3.09
CA ASP A 13 -27.03 -5.83 -3.91
C ASP A 13 -26.30 -5.68 -5.25
N LEU A 14 -24.98 -5.82 -5.28
CA LEU A 14 -24.22 -5.87 -6.53
C LEU A 14 -24.60 -7.09 -7.38
N ALA A 15 -24.83 -8.26 -6.77
CA ALA A 15 -25.28 -9.45 -7.50
C ALA A 15 -26.67 -9.26 -8.13
N LYS A 16 -27.61 -8.60 -7.44
CA LYS A 16 -28.92 -8.25 -8.02
C LYS A 16 -28.78 -7.32 -9.23
N LYS A 17 -27.79 -6.42 -9.22
CA LYS A 17 -27.57 -5.43 -10.28
C LYS A 17 -26.78 -5.98 -11.44
N TRP A 18 -25.72 -6.75 -11.18
CA TRP A 18 -24.73 -7.15 -12.18
C TRP A 18 -24.76 -8.63 -12.58
N GLY A 19 -25.45 -9.49 -11.79
CA GLY A 19 -25.71 -10.89 -12.11
C GLY A 19 -24.47 -11.70 -12.48
N GLU A 20 -24.44 -12.17 -13.73
CA GLU A 20 -23.34 -13.00 -14.25
C GLU A 20 -22.12 -12.22 -14.77
N LYS A 21 -22.11 -10.89 -14.63
CA LYS A 21 -20.90 -10.11 -14.89
C LYS A 21 -19.76 -10.58 -13.97
N THR A 22 -18.54 -10.64 -14.51
CA THR A 22 -17.34 -10.95 -13.72
C THR A 22 -17.13 -9.91 -12.62
N ALA A 23 -17.06 -10.38 -11.39
CA ALA A 23 -16.74 -9.59 -10.20
C ALA A 23 -15.27 -9.73 -9.83
N LEU A 24 -14.75 -10.94 -9.80
CA LEU A 24 -13.42 -11.28 -9.33
C LEU A 24 -12.70 -12.15 -10.36
N THR A 25 -11.43 -11.85 -10.61
CA THR A 25 -10.50 -12.69 -11.39
C THR A 25 -9.27 -12.94 -10.53
N PHE A 26 -8.80 -14.17 -10.46
CA PHE A 26 -7.73 -14.58 -9.54
C PHE A 26 -7.02 -15.84 -10.03
N ARG A 27 -5.85 -16.12 -9.48
CA ARG A 27 -5.18 -17.41 -9.54
C ARG A 27 -5.37 -18.16 -8.22
N LYS A 28 -5.50 -19.50 -8.27
CA LYS A 28 -5.41 -20.32 -7.05
C LYS A 28 -3.95 -20.39 -6.60
N PHE A 29 -3.74 -20.63 -5.32
CA PHE A 29 -2.40 -20.93 -4.81
C PHE A 29 -1.74 -22.04 -5.63
N GLY A 30 -0.48 -21.80 -6.05
CA GLY A 30 0.29 -22.74 -6.86
C GLY A 30 -0.21 -22.96 -8.29
N SER A 31 -1.02 -22.06 -8.85
CA SER A 31 -1.53 -22.15 -10.23
C SER A 31 -1.33 -20.85 -10.99
N ASP A 32 -0.85 -20.98 -12.24
CA ASP A 32 -0.66 -19.84 -13.14
C ASP A 32 -1.94 -19.48 -13.95
N GLN A 33 -3.02 -20.29 -13.78
CA GLN A 33 -4.25 -20.10 -14.55
C GLN A 33 -5.20 -19.13 -13.88
N TRP A 34 -5.61 -18.10 -14.62
CA TRP A 34 -6.64 -17.16 -14.21
C TRP A 34 -8.02 -17.82 -14.23
N GLN A 35 -8.78 -17.57 -13.18
CA GLN A 35 -10.17 -18.00 -13.01
C GLN A 35 -11.02 -16.80 -12.68
N SER A 36 -12.31 -16.85 -13.04
CA SER A 36 -13.23 -15.75 -12.79
C SER A 36 -14.46 -16.20 -12.02
N VAL A 37 -15.02 -15.28 -11.26
CA VAL A 37 -16.23 -15.44 -10.45
C VAL A 37 -17.17 -14.30 -10.78
N SER A 38 -18.45 -14.64 -11.11
CA SER A 38 -19.50 -13.65 -11.32
C SER A 38 -19.97 -13.04 -10.01
N PHE A 39 -20.66 -11.88 -10.06
CA PHE A 39 -21.29 -11.29 -8.88
C PHE A 39 -22.27 -12.24 -8.21
N ASN A 40 -23.03 -13.04 -8.98
CA ASN A 40 -23.94 -14.07 -8.44
C ASN A 40 -23.18 -15.13 -7.64
N LEU A 41 -22.10 -15.69 -8.22
CA LEU A 41 -21.30 -16.69 -7.53
C LEU A 41 -20.57 -16.11 -6.32
N PHE A 42 -20.09 -14.87 -6.40
CA PHE A 42 -19.50 -14.18 -5.26
C PHE A 42 -20.51 -14.05 -4.11
N SER A 43 -21.72 -13.56 -4.41
CA SER A 43 -22.81 -13.46 -3.43
C SER A 43 -23.16 -14.81 -2.80
N LEU A 44 -23.22 -15.89 -3.60
CA LEU A 44 -23.44 -17.24 -3.08
C LEU A 44 -22.35 -17.68 -2.12
N ARG A 45 -21.06 -17.47 -2.47
CA ARG A 45 -19.93 -17.82 -1.59
C ARG A 45 -19.95 -17.03 -0.27
N VAL A 46 -20.29 -15.75 -0.33
CA VAL A 46 -20.47 -14.90 0.87
C VAL A 46 -21.55 -15.48 1.78
N LYS A 47 -22.74 -15.87 1.22
CA LYS A 47 -23.79 -16.51 2.00
C LYS A 47 -23.35 -17.82 2.63
N GLN A 48 -22.62 -18.65 1.88
CA GLN A 48 -22.09 -19.92 2.40
C GLN A 48 -21.12 -19.69 3.56
N VAL A 49 -20.25 -18.69 3.49
CA VAL A 49 -19.34 -18.34 4.59
C VAL A 49 -20.13 -17.87 5.82
N SER A 50 -21.13 -16.99 5.66
CA SER A 50 -21.99 -16.53 6.77
C SER A 50 -22.66 -17.70 7.48
N ASN A 51 -23.28 -18.61 6.69
CA ASN A 51 -23.94 -19.81 7.23
C ASN A 51 -22.96 -20.77 7.92
N ALA A 52 -21.76 -20.96 7.34
CA ALA A 52 -20.73 -21.83 7.91
C ALA A 52 -20.19 -21.28 9.24
N LEU A 53 -19.95 -19.96 9.33
CA LEU A 53 -19.56 -19.30 10.58
C LEU A 53 -20.61 -19.48 11.69
N LEU A 54 -21.91 -19.29 11.37
CA LEU A 54 -22.99 -19.54 12.33
C LEU A 54 -23.04 -21.00 12.76
N ASN A 55 -22.80 -21.96 11.85
CA ASN A 55 -22.74 -23.38 12.19
C ASN A 55 -21.54 -23.75 13.07
N LEU A 56 -20.44 -22.99 12.99
CA LEU A 56 -19.32 -23.09 13.93
C LEU A 56 -19.59 -22.40 15.27
N GLY A 57 -20.75 -21.76 15.43
CA GLY A 57 -21.14 -21.07 16.65
C GLY A 57 -20.68 -19.63 16.75
N ALA A 58 -20.32 -18.99 15.62
CA ALA A 58 -20.06 -17.56 15.60
C ALA A 58 -21.29 -16.76 16.05
N LYS A 59 -21.05 -15.69 16.79
CA LYS A 59 -22.08 -14.77 17.31
C LYS A 59 -21.81 -13.35 16.82
N PRO A 60 -22.85 -12.49 16.75
CA PRO A 60 -22.64 -11.08 16.49
C PRO A 60 -21.58 -10.47 17.40
N LEU A 61 -20.73 -9.60 16.85
CA LEU A 61 -19.61 -8.92 17.51
C LEU A 61 -18.43 -9.82 17.89
N ASP A 62 -18.48 -11.12 17.59
CA ASP A 62 -17.27 -11.95 17.60
C ASP A 62 -16.24 -11.42 16.60
N LYS A 63 -15.03 -11.88 16.74
CA LYS A 63 -13.92 -11.49 15.85
C LYS A 63 -13.29 -12.70 15.22
N ILE A 64 -13.07 -12.59 13.91
CA ILE A 64 -12.27 -13.52 13.13
C ILE A 64 -10.99 -12.84 12.67
N ALA A 65 -9.97 -13.62 12.32
CA ALA A 65 -8.79 -13.05 11.66
C ALA A 65 -8.52 -13.75 10.33
N VAL A 66 -7.91 -13.00 9.39
CA VAL A 66 -7.41 -13.52 8.13
C VAL A 66 -5.90 -13.29 8.08
N PHE A 67 -5.13 -14.36 8.05
CA PHE A 67 -3.66 -14.40 7.99
C PHE A 67 -3.23 -15.04 6.67
N SER A 68 -3.24 -14.27 5.60
CA SER A 68 -3.03 -14.79 4.23
C SER A 68 -2.47 -13.72 3.30
N GLN A 69 -1.85 -14.15 2.22
CA GLN A 69 -1.67 -13.37 1.01
C GLN A 69 -3.03 -12.99 0.42
N ASN A 70 -3.05 -12.04 -0.54
CA ASN A 70 -4.26 -11.72 -1.28
C ASN A 70 -4.79 -12.96 -2.01
N CYS A 71 -6.04 -13.28 -1.79
CA CYS A 71 -6.72 -14.37 -2.50
C CYS A 71 -8.24 -14.14 -2.51
N VAL A 72 -8.94 -14.85 -3.36
CA VAL A 72 -10.40 -14.74 -3.48
C VAL A 72 -11.13 -15.11 -2.18
N HIS A 73 -10.62 -16.08 -1.42
CA HIS A 73 -11.20 -16.54 -0.16
C HIS A 73 -11.16 -15.44 0.92
N TYR A 74 -10.21 -14.53 0.83
CA TYR A 74 -10.12 -13.37 1.71
C TYR A 74 -11.38 -12.52 1.65
N LEU A 75 -11.81 -12.16 0.42
CA LEU A 75 -13.01 -11.36 0.22
C LEU A 75 -14.30 -12.13 0.59
N TYR A 76 -14.37 -13.44 0.30
CA TYR A 76 -15.50 -14.27 0.74
C TYR A 76 -15.64 -14.26 2.26
N THR A 77 -14.49 -14.34 2.96
CA THR A 77 -14.45 -14.37 4.43
C THR A 77 -14.85 -13.03 5.03
N ASP A 78 -14.31 -11.93 4.53
CA ASP A 78 -14.64 -10.59 5.03
C ASP A 78 -16.14 -10.30 4.88
N PHE A 79 -16.68 -10.41 3.65
CA PHE A 79 -18.08 -10.11 3.40
C PHE A 79 -19.03 -11.11 4.07
N GLY A 80 -18.61 -12.37 4.21
CA GLY A 80 -19.36 -13.38 4.95
C GLY A 80 -19.44 -13.08 6.44
N ALA A 81 -18.37 -12.59 7.04
CA ALA A 81 -18.32 -12.15 8.44
C ALA A 81 -19.20 -10.91 8.65
N TYR A 82 -19.11 -9.92 7.75
CA TYR A 82 -19.95 -8.71 7.81
C TYR A 82 -21.45 -9.05 7.77
N GLY A 83 -21.85 -10.06 6.98
CA GLY A 83 -23.23 -10.52 6.86
C GLY A 83 -23.86 -10.98 8.19
N ILE A 84 -23.07 -11.34 9.19
CA ILE A 84 -23.51 -11.79 10.50
C ILE A 84 -22.98 -10.92 11.66
N ARG A 85 -22.57 -9.67 11.36
CA ARG A 85 -22.06 -8.69 12.34
C ARG A 85 -20.80 -9.16 13.07
N VAL A 86 -19.96 -9.94 12.41
CA VAL A 86 -18.66 -10.40 12.91
C VAL A 86 -17.57 -9.48 12.39
N THR A 87 -16.67 -9.03 13.28
CA THR A 87 -15.56 -8.14 12.94
C THR A 87 -14.42 -8.92 12.32
N SER A 88 -13.91 -8.49 11.15
CA SER A 88 -12.72 -9.08 10.53
C SER A 88 -11.45 -8.33 10.96
N VAL A 89 -10.44 -9.09 11.39
CA VAL A 89 -9.15 -8.59 11.85
C VAL A 89 -8.05 -9.14 10.94
N PRO A 90 -7.61 -8.38 9.95
CA PRO A 90 -6.61 -8.85 8.99
C PRO A 90 -5.19 -8.81 9.56
N PHE A 91 -4.41 -9.87 9.31
CA PHE A 91 -3.00 -9.98 9.67
C PHE A 91 -2.14 -10.01 8.42
N TYR A 92 -1.01 -9.31 8.42
CA TYR A 92 -0.05 -9.40 7.32
C TYR A 92 0.48 -10.82 7.19
N ALA A 93 0.49 -11.36 5.96
CA ALA A 93 0.91 -12.73 5.69
C ALA A 93 2.34 -13.06 6.14
N ASN A 94 3.19 -12.04 6.29
CA ASN A 94 4.56 -12.11 6.76
C ASN A 94 4.72 -11.84 8.28
N SER A 95 3.63 -11.70 9.04
CA SER A 95 3.70 -11.47 10.49
C SER A 95 4.40 -12.62 11.22
N SER A 96 5.16 -12.28 12.26
CA SER A 96 5.82 -13.27 13.13
C SER A 96 4.82 -13.96 14.07
N GLU A 97 5.22 -15.11 14.62
CA GLU A 97 4.43 -15.84 15.63
C GLU A 97 4.06 -14.95 16.82
N GLN A 98 5.00 -14.18 17.32
CA GLN A 98 4.79 -13.26 18.44
C GLN A 98 3.75 -12.19 18.10
N GLN A 99 3.80 -11.63 16.87
CA GLN A 99 2.83 -10.64 16.42
C GLN A 99 1.42 -11.22 16.32
N ILE A 100 1.27 -12.38 15.68
CA ILE A 100 -0.07 -12.99 15.53
C ILE A 100 -0.62 -13.46 16.86
N GLN A 101 0.21 -14.04 17.75
CA GLN A 101 -0.20 -14.40 19.11
C GLN A 101 -0.71 -13.20 19.90
N TYR A 102 0.04 -12.09 19.84
CA TYR A 102 -0.37 -10.83 20.48
C TYR A 102 -1.73 -10.35 19.96
N MET A 103 -1.90 -10.27 18.64
CA MET A 103 -3.13 -9.76 18.00
C MET A 103 -4.32 -10.69 18.26
N ILE A 104 -4.14 -12.00 18.26
CA ILE A 104 -5.19 -12.98 18.58
C ILE A 104 -5.68 -12.77 20.01
N ASN A 105 -4.77 -12.63 20.97
CA ASN A 105 -5.09 -12.48 22.38
C ASN A 105 -5.67 -11.09 22.69
N ASP A 106 -5.14 -10.02 22.09
CA ASP A 106 -5.63 -8.64 22.26
C ASP A 106 -7.06 -8.49 21.71
N ALA A 107 -7.32 -8.99 20.50
CA ALA A 107 -8.63 -8.92 19.87
C ALA A 107 -9.58 -10.06 20.26
N GLN A 108 -9.14 -11.09 21.00
CA GLN A 108 -9.95 -12.27 21.36
C GLN A 108 -10.51 -12.97 20.11
N ILE A 109 -9.63 -13.30 19.16
CA ILE A 109 -9.98 -13.97 17.90
C ILE A 109 -10.47 -15.40 18.19
N ARG A 110 -11.65 -15.77 17.65
CA ARG A 110 -12.21 -17.12 17.76
C ARG A 110 -11.87 -18.03 16.58
N PHE A 111 -11.88 -17.49 15.36
CA PHE A 111 -11.61 -18.25 14.14
C PHE A 111 -10.51 -17.57 13.34
N LEU A 112 -9.45 -18.32 13.00
CA LEU A 112 -8.32 -17.83 12.22
C LEU A 112 -8.32 -18.49 10.83
N PHE A 113 -8.43 -17.69 9.80
CA PHE A 113 -8.33 -18.13 8.42
C PHE A 113 -6.87 -17.92 7.96
N VAL A 114 -6.23 -18.97 7.47
CA VAL A 114 -4.82 -18.95 7.06
C VAL A 114 -4.66 -19.28 5.58
N GLY A 115 -3.66 -18.68 4.93
CA GLY A 115 -3.38 -18.86 3.51
C GLY A 115 -2.69 -20.18 3.21
N GLU A 116 -1.37 -20.18 3.32
CA GLU A 116 -0.46 -21.21 2.88
C GLU A 116 0.20 -21.94 4.07
N GLN A 117 1.12 -22.87 3.78
CA GLN A 117 1.78 -23.72 4.79
C GLN A 117 2.46 -22.89 5.88
N GLU A 118 3.16 -21.82 5.52
CA GLU A 118 3.88 -20.99 6.49
C GLU A 118 2.92 -20.37 7.52
N GLN A 119 1.79 -19.82 7.07
CA GLN A 119 0.80 -19.22 7.96
C GLN A 119 0.14 -20.27 8.85
N TYR A 120 -0.17 -21.44 8.28
CA TYR A 120 -0.70 -22.56 9.08
C TYR A 120 0.30 -23.01 10.14
N ASP A 121 1.56 -23.23 9.79
CA ASP A 121 2.58 -23.71 10.73
C ASP A 121 2.78 -22.73 11.89
N LYS A 122 2.81 -21.42 11.61
CA LYS A 122 2.88 -20.38 12.65
C LYS A 122 1.64 -20.41 13.55
N ALA A 123 0.45 -20.49 12.97
CA ALA A 123 -0.82 -20.54 13.70
C ALA A 123 -0.92 -21.79 14.59
N HIS A 124 -0.52 -22.93 14.06
CA HIS A 124 -0.53 -24.21 14.78
C HIS A 124 0.41 -24.18 16.00
N ARG A 125 1.64 -23.63 15.85
CA ARG A 125 2.60 -23.54 16.96
C ARG A 125 2.12 -22.69 18.13
N ILE A 126 1.34 -21.63 17.86
CA ILE A 126 0.84 -20.72 18.91
C ILE A 126 -0.57 -21.06 19.39
N PHE A 127 -1.23 -22.05 18.80
CA PHE A 127 -2.65 -22.36 19.09
C PHE A 127 -2.92 -22.52 20.58
N ALA A 128 -2.09 -23.31 21.28
CA ALA A 128 -2.23 -23.53 22.72
C ALA A 128 -1.97 -22.27 23.58
N LEU A 129 -1.35 -21.24 23.01
CA LEU A 129 -1.08 -19.95 23.67
C LEU A 129 -2.17 -18.90 23.42
N CYS A 130 -3.22 -19.27 22.69
CA CYS A 130 -4.32 -18.41 22.29
C CYS A 130 -5.67 -18.97 22.79
N PRO A 131 -6.06 -18.75 24.05
CA PRO A 131 -7.25 -19.40 24.66
C PRO A 131 -8.58 -19.10 23.96
N SER A 132 -8.69 -17.98 23.26
CA SER A 132 -9.89 -17.61 22.50
C SER A 132 -10.01 -18.33 21.15
N LEU A 133 -8.90 -18.88 20.63
CA LEU A 133 -8.86 -19.46 19.30
C LEU A 133 -9.43 -20.89 19.29
N GLU A 134 -10.52 -21.08 18.55
CA GLU A 134 -11.27 -22.34 18.50
C GLU A 134 -10.98 -23.15 17.24
N ARG A 135 -10.73 -22.48 16.08
CA ARG A 135 -10.51 -23.15 14.77
C ARG A 135 -9.50 -22.40 13.93
N ILE A 136 -8.76 -23.17 13.13
CA ILE A 136 -7.90 -22.71 12.05
C ILE A 136 -8.50 -23.20 10.73
N ILE A 137 -8.90 -22.27 9.84
CA ILE A 137 -9.48 -22.58 8.54
C ILE A 137 -8.46 -22.25 7.45
N ILE A 138 -8.13 -23.22 6.60
CA ILE A 138 -7.00 -23.17 5.66
C ILE A 138 -7.51 -22.97 4.24
N PHE A 139 -7.07 -21.88 3.58
CA PHE A 139 -7.47 -21.53 2.22
C PHE A 139 -6.86 -22.45 1.18
N ASP A 140 -5.55 -22.70 1.26
CA ASP A 140 -4.85 -23.54 0.30
C ASP A 140 -5.03 -25.01 0.65
N SER A 141 -5.64 -25.76 -0.27
CA SER A 141 -5.87 -27.21 -0.10
C SER A 141 -4.60 -28.06 -0.20
N SER A 142 -3.47 -27.52 -0.59
CA SER A 142 -2.18 -28.20 -0.64
C SER A 142 -1.45 -28.23 0.71
N VAL A 143 -1.87 -27.40 1.67
CA VAL A 143 -1.32 -27.36 3.02
C VAL A 143 -1.45 -28.74 3.69
N ARG A 144 -0.40 -29.18 4.33
CA ARG A 144 -0.38 -30.41 5.10
C ARG A 144 -0.76 -30.13 6.54
N ILE A 145 -1.96 -30.56 6.93
CA ILE A 145 -2.45 -30.43 8.31
C ILE A 145 -1.73 -31.46 9.18
N SER A 146 -1.28 -31.05 10.37
CA SER A 146 -0.73 -31.96 11.37
C SER A 146 -1.77 -33.02 11.75
N THR A 147 -1.35 -34.29 11.85
CA THR A 147 -2.22 -35.43 12.20
C THR A 147 -2.89 -35.30 13.57
N HIS A 148 -2.40 -34.41 14.42
CA HIS A 148 -2.89 -34.17 15.78
C HIS A 148 -3.53 -32.79 15.95
N ASP A 149 -3.98 -32.17 14.86
CA ASP A 149 -4.66 -30.86 14.90
C ASP A 149 -6.16 -30.99 14.60
N PRO A 150 -6.99 -31.29 15.61
CA PRO A 150 -8.43 -31.39 15.44
C PRO A 150 -9.11 -30.01 15.26
N ALA A 151 -8.38 -28.92 15.48
CA ALA A 151 -8.90 -27.57 15.32
C ALA A 151 -8.83 -27.06 13.87
N ALA A 152 -7.95 -27.67 13.04
CA ALA A 152 -7.74 -27.27 11.66
C ALA A 152 -8.71 -27.96 10.69
N LEU A 153 -9.21 -27.18 9.71
CA LEU A 153 -10.02 -27.69 8.58
C LEU A 153 -9.73 -26.90 7.32
N TYR A 154 -9.89 -27.54 6.16
CA TYR A 154 -9.77 -26.84 4.88
C TYR A 154 -10.99 -25.97 4.60
N PHE A 155 -10.79 -24.83 3.94
CA PHE A 155 -11.85 -23.90 3.56
C PHE A 155 -12.96 -24.57 2.72
N LYS A 156 -12.61 -25.54 1.86
CA LYS A 156 -13.59 -26.33 1.12
C LYS A 156 -14.55 -27.12 2.04
N ASP A 157 -14.04 -27.66 3.17
CA ASP A 157 -14.84 -28.41 4.12
C ASP A 157 -15.62 -27.47 5.03
N PHE A 158 -15.02 -26.32 5.41
CA PHE A 158 -15.74 -25.23 6.07
C PHE A 158 -16.95 -24.76 5.24
N LEU A 159 -16.78 -24.54 3.91
CA LEU A 159 -17.89 -24.13 3.03
C LEU A 159 -19.05 -25.15 2.98
N LYS A 160 -18.76 -26.46 3.13
CA LYS A 160 -19.82 -27.48 3.18
C LYS A 160 -20.78 -27.27 4.36
N LEU A 161 -20.31 -26.69 5.46
CA LEU A 161 -21.16 -26.36 6.61
C LEU A 161 -22.23 -25.32 6.24
N GLY A 162 -21.99 -24.52 5.20
CA GLY A 162 -22.90 -23.49 4.71
C GLY A 162 -23.51 -23.79 3.33
N GLU A 163 -23.24 -24.98 2.72
CA GLU A 163 -23.54 -25.26 1.32
C GLU A 163 -25.01 -25.09 0.94
N ASN A 164 -25.91 -25.62 1.77
CA ASN A 164 -27.36 -25.55 1.54
C ASN A 164 -28.01 -24.36 2.26
N LEU A 165 -27.22 -23.38 2.71
CA LEU A 165 -27.68 -22.19 3.41
C LEU A 165 -28.60 -22.49 4.62
N PRO A 166 -28.21 -23.40 5.53
CA PRO A 166 -29.10 -23.96 6.56
C PRO A 166 -29.60 -22.92 7.58
N ARG A 167 -28.88 -21.79 7.70
CA ARG A 167 -29.21 -20.70 8.63
C ARG A 167 -29.48 -19.36 7.92
N GLN A 168 -29.89 -19.39 6.64
CA GLN A 168 -30.03 -18.18 5.83
C GLN A 168 -31.01 -17.16 6.42
N THR A 169 -32.12 -17.62 7.00
CA THR A 169 -33.09 -16.74 7.66
C THR A 169 -32.45 -15.96 8.82
N GLU A 170 -31.63 -16.63 9.63
CA GLU A 170 -30.89 -15.98 10.72
C GLU A 170 -29.86 -14.98 10.18
N VAL A 171 -29.13 -15.32 9.10
CA VAL A 171 -28.22 -14.36 8.42
C VAL A 171 -29.01 -13.11 8.00
N GLU A 172 -30.19 -13.29 7.40
CA GLU A 172 -31.05 -12.18 6.98
C GLU A 172 -31.57 -11.31 8.13
N GLU A 173 -31.80 -11.89 9.26
CA GLU A 173 -32.17 -11.16 10.48
C GLU A 173 -30.98 -10.38 11.05
N LEU A 174 -29.79 -10.98 11.05
CA LEU A 174 -28.57 -10.35 11.59
C LEU A 174 -28.14 -9.13 10.79
N TYR A 175 -28.13 -9.19 9.46
CA TYR A 175 -27.75 -7.99 8.72
C TYR A 175 -28.83 -6.89 8.71
N LYS A 176 -30.10 -7.22 8.94
CA LYS A 176 -31.14 -6.20 9.21
C LYS A 176 -30.93 -5.48 10.57
N GLN A 177 -30.30 -6.16 11.53
CA GLN A 177 -29.93 -5.60 12.83
C GLN A 177 -28.56 -4.91 12.83
N ALA A 178 -27.80 -5.00 11.74
CA ALA A 178 -26.47 -4.40 11.67
C ALA A 178 -26.55 -2.89 11.84
N SER A 179 -25.73 -2.36 12.76
CA SER A 179 -25.60 -0.93 13.01
C SER A 179 -24.44 -0.35 12.21
N MET A 180 -24.59 0.90 11.78
CA MET A 180 -23.48 1.66 11.20
C MET A 180 -22.33 1.87 12.18
N ASP A 181 -22.58 1.75 13.48
CA ASP A 181 -21.58 1.87 14.55
C ASP A 181 -20.90 0.54 14.89
N ASP A 182 -21.38 -0.59 14.34
CA ASP A 182 -20.69 -1.88 14.50
C ASP A 182 -19.29 -1.80 13.87
N LEU A 183 -18.32 -2.52 14.46
CA LEU A 183 -16.97 -2.62 13.91
C LEU A 183 -16.96 -3.56 12.71
N ALA A 184 -16.58 -3.03 11.55
CA ALA A 184 -16.27 -3.85 10.38
C ALA A 184 -14.90 -4.50 10.54
N ASN A 185 -13.90 -3.69 10.93
CA ASN A 185 -12.51 -4.15 11.07
C ASN A 185 -11.83 -3.60 12.31
N ILE A 186 -10.80 -4.33 12.77
CA ILE A 186 -9.73 -3.82 13.63
C ILE A 186 -8.42 -4.03 12.87
N LEU A 187 -7.75 -2.94 12.47
CA LEU A 187 -6.50 -3.00 11.70
C LEU A 187 -5.31 -2.69 12.61
N TYR A 188 -4.43 -3.68 12.81
CA TYR A 188 -3.24 -3.49 13.62
C TYR A 188 -2.15 -2.76 12.84
N THR A 189 -1.76 -1.58 13.33
CA THR A 189 -0.65 -0.79 12.77
C THR A 189 0.59 -0.99 13.60
N SER A 190 1.73 -1.23 12.94
CA SER A 190 3.04 -1.30 13.59
C SER A 190 3.46 0.13 13.97
N GLY A 191 3.29 0.49 15.23
CA GLY A 191 3.88 1.73 15.76
C GLY A 191 5.41 1.68 15.67
N THR A 192 6.05 2.80 15.35
CA THR A 192 7.51 2.92 15.33
C THR A 192 8.15 2.73 16.70
N THR A 193 7.35 2.78 17.78
CA THR A 193 7.84 2.89 19.16
C THR A 193 7.24 1.88 20.17
N GLY A 194 6.53 0.83 19.73
CA GLY A 194 5.91 -0.10 20.68
C GLY A 194 5.05 -1.20 20.03
N ASP A 195 4.23 -1.87 20.84
CA ASP A 195 3.31 -2.89 20.40
C ASP A 195 2.30 -2.34 19.37
N SER A 196 1.90 -3.20 18.43
CA SER A 196 0.91 -2.85 17.41
C SER A 196 -0.41 -2.42 18.06
N LYS A 197 -1.04 -1.40 17.49
CA LYS A 197 -2.32 -0.86 17.98
C LYS A 197 -3.43 -1.21 16.99
N GLY A 198 -4.52 -1.75 17.47
CA GLY A 198 -5.70 -2.06 16.67
C GLY A 198 -6.54 -0.81 16.41
N VAL A 199 -6.53 -0.28 15.20
CA VAL A 199 -7.38 0.83 14.77
C VAL A 199 -8.79 0.31 14.56
N MET A 200 -9.77 0.88 15.24
CA MET A 200 -11.18 0.52 15.09
C MET A 200 -11.79 1.19 13.87
N LEU A 201 -12.45 0.41 13.02
CA LEU A 201 -13.11 0.89 11.81
C LEU A 201 -14.56 0.41 11.76
N THR A 202 -15.49 1.35 11.74
CA THR A 202 -16.94 1.08 11.74
C THR A 202 -17.50 1.09 10.31
N TYR A 203 -18.70 0.56 10.14
CA TYR A 203 -19.41 0.61 8.85
C TYR A 203 -19.73 2.05 8.41
N SER A 204 -20.03 2.95 9.35
CA SER A 204 -20.27 4.37 9.04
C SER A 204 -19.05 5.06 8.41
N GLN A 205 -17.85 4.72 8.89
CA GLN A 205 -16.61 5.24 8.32
C GLN A 205 -16.40 4.73 6.89
N TYR A 206 -16.59 3.43 6.64
CA TYR A 206 -16.53 2.87 5.28
C TYR A 206 -17.54 3.56 4.36
N TYR A 207 -18.78 3.73 4.79
CA TYR A 207 -19.80 4.41 4.00
C TYR A 207 -19.38 5.84 3.64
N ALA A 208 -18.90 6.61 4.62
CA ALA A 208 -18.45 7.99 4.40
C ALA A 208 -17.23 8.05 3.46
N ALA A 209 -16.26 7.16 3.63
CA ALA A 209 -15.06 7.11 2.82
C ALA A 209 -15.36 6.69 1.37
N LEU A 210 -16.15 5.65 1.16
CA LEU A 210 -16.55 5.21 -0.18
C LEU A 210 -17.26 6.33 -0.94
N LYS A 211 -18.20 7.01 -0.27
CA LYS A 211 -18.93 8.14 -0.86
C LYS A 211 -18.01 9.30 -1.23
N ALA A 212 -17.11 9.69 -0.32
CA ALA A 212 -16.21 10.82 -0.57
C ALA A 212 -15.16 10.51 -1.66
N ASN A 213 -14.70 9.26 -1.75
CA ASN A 213 -13.75 8.86 -2.80
C ASN A 213 -14.44 8.74 -4.17
N ASP A 214 -15.70 8.31 -4.25
CA ASP A 214 -16.50 8.29 -5.50
C ASP A 214 -16.60 9.68 -6.14
N GLU A 215 -16.59 10.76 -5.34
CA GLU A 215 -16.61 12.13 -5.82
C GLU A 215 -15.33 12.56 -6.57
N CYS A 216 -14.20 11.90 -6.31
CA CYS A 216 -12.89 12.30 -6.87
C CYS A 216 -12.20 11.22 -7.71
N ILE A 217 -12.63 9.97 -7.61
CA ILE A 217 -11.99 8.83 -8.28
C ILE A 217 -12.95 8.23 -9.32
N PRO A 218 -12.75 8.48 -10.62
CA PRO A 218 -13.69 8.09 -11.68
C PRO A 218 -13.53 6.61 -12.10
N VAL A 219 -13.82 5.68 -11.19
CA VAL A 219 -13.93 4.25 -11.51
C VAL A 219 -15.35 3.92 -11.96
N THR A 220 -15.48 3.02 -12.91
CA THR A 220 -16.76 2.59 -13.47
C THR A 220 -16.84 1.06 -13.57
N GLU A 221 -18.03 0.57 -13.89
CA GLU A 221 -18.27 -0.85 -14.13
C GLU A 221 -17.50 -1.44 -15.32
N LYS A 222 -16.86 -0.63 -16.14
CA LYS A 222 -16.04 -1.05 -17.28
C LYS A 222 -14.58 -1.24 -16.92
N ASP A 223 -14.20 -0.82 -15.73
CA ASP A 223 -12.82 -0.88 -15.30
C ASP A 223 -12.42 -2.28 -14.83
N ARG A 224 -11.15 -2.57 -15.04
CA ARG A 224 -10.46 -3.77 -14.61
C ARG A 224 -9.36 -3.36 -13.64
N VAL A 225 -9.54 -3.68 -12.39
CA VAL A 225 -8.71 -3.21 -11.28
C VAL A 225 -7.80 -4.34 -10.82
N ILE A 226 -6.48 -4.14 -10.82
CA ILE A 226 -5.57 -5.13 -10.27
C ILE A 226 -5.20 -4.75 -8.82
N ASP A 227 -5.47 -5.68 -7.91
CA ASP A 227 -5.18 -5.55 -6.48
C ASP A 227 -3.89 -6.32 -6.16
N PHE A 228 -2.82 -5.62 -5.75
CA PHE A 228 -1.53 -6.26 -5.47
C PHE A 228 -0.90 -5.83 -4.13
N LEU A 229 -1.31 -4.71 -3.55
CA LEU A 229 -0.95 -4.38 -2.18
C LEU A 229 -1.75 -5.27 -1.23
N PRO A 230 -1.28 -5.52 0.00
CA PRO A 230 -1.99 -6.41 0.92
C PRO A 230 -3.39 -5.90 1.28
N PHE A 231 -4.43 -6.74 1.19
CA PHE A 231 -5.79 -6.44 1.70
C PHE A 231 -5.80 -6.18 3.22
N THR A 232 -4.73 -6.53 3.90
CA THR A 232 -4.49 -6.18 5.30
C THR A 232 -4.31 -4.67 5.47
N HIS A 233 -3.78 -3.98 4.47
CA HIS A 233 -3.59 -2.54 4.51
C HIS A 233 -4.86 -1.80 4.08
N ILE A 234 -5.22 -0.74 4.81
CA ILE A 234 -6.45 0.01 4.56
C ILE A 234 -6.52 0.63 3.17
N PHE A 235 -5.39 1.00 2.58
CA PHE A 235 -5.33 1.61 1.26
C PHE A 235 -5.84 0.65 0.18
N GLU A 236 -5.32 -0.60 0.13
CA GLU A 236 -5.81 -1.60 -0.82
C GLU A 236 -7.23 -2.04 -0.52
N ARG A 237 -7.54 -2.26 0.77
CA ARG A 237 -8.88 -2.67 1.19
C ARG A 237 -9.94 -1.62 0.82
N GLY A 238 -9.70 -0.36 1.14
CA GLY A 238 -10.61 0.73 0.81
C GLY A 238 -10.77 0.92 -0.69
N TRP A 239 -9.66 0.81 -1.43
CA TRP A 239 -9.63 0.85 -2.88
C TRP A 239 -10.45 -0.28 -3.52
N ALA A 240 -10.20 -1.54 -3.11
CA ALA A 240 -10.93 -2.70 -3.61
C ALA A 240 -12.45 -2.58 -3.34
N TYR A 241 -12.83 -2.11 -2.15
CA TYR A 241 -14.25 -1.93 -1.81
C TYR A 241 -14.91 -0.81 -2.60
N LEU A 242 -14.20 0.30 -2.86
CA LEU A 242 -14.68 1.36 -3.76
C LEU A 242 -14.91 0.81 -5.17
N CYS A 243 -13.90 0.17 -5.75
CA CYS A 243 -13.98 -0.35 -7.12
C CYS A 243 -15.08 -1.42 -7.26
N LEU A 244 -15.20 -2.30 -6.26
CA LEU A 244 -16.27 -3.29 -6.22
C LEU A 244 -17.64 -2.62 -6.17
N SER A 245 -17.82 -1.56 -5.36
CA SER A 245 -19.10 -0.83 -5.24
C SER A 245 -19.53 -0.18 -6.55
N GLU A 246 -18.58 0.21 -7.40
CA GLU A 246 -18.85 0.72 -8.75
C GLU A 246 -19.12 -0.41 -9.79
N GLY A 247 -18.98 -1.67 -9.38
CA GLY A 247 -19.19 -2.82 -10.23
C GLY A 247 -18.01 -3.13 -11.15
N ALA A 248 -16.82 -2.62 -10.87
CA ALA A 248 -15.59 -2.96 -11.58
C ALA A 248 -15.18 -4.42 -11.32
N GLU A 249 -14.42 -5.00 -12.27
CA GLU A 249 -13.78 -6.31 -12.08
C GLU A 249 -12.54 -6.14 -11.21
N LEU A 250 -12.46 -6.87 -10.08
CA LEU A 250 -11.24 -6.96 -9.27
C LEU A 250 -10.39 -8.14 -9.73
N ILE A 251 -9.12 -7.89 -10.01
CA ILE A 251 -8.12 -8.89 -10.39
C ILE A 251 -7.14 -9.03 -9.25
N ILE A 252 -7.20 -10.15 -8.56
CA ILE A 252 -6.44 -10.38 -7.33
C ILE A 252 -5.08 -10.96 -7.69
N ASN A 253 -4.03 -10.16 -7.50
CA ASN A 253 -2.65 -10.60 -7.61
C ASN A 253 -2.16 -11.09 -6.24
N THR A 254 -1.84 -12.37 -6.13
CA THR A 254 -1.53 -13.02 -4.86
C THR A 254 -0.17 -12.57 -4.31
N TYR A 255 0.85 -12.54 -5.16
CA TYR A 255 2.22 -12.23 -4.76
C TYR A 255 2.69 -10.91 -5.35
N PRO A 256 3.08 -9.91 -4.55
CA PRO A 256 3.48 -8.59 -5.04
C PRO A 256 4.63 -8.61 -6.05
N HIS A 257 5.52 -9.61 -6.01
CA HIS A 257 6.63 -9.73 -6.95
C HIS A 257 6.20 -10.13 -8.36
N GLU A 258 5.02 -10.72 -8.54
CA GLU A 258 4.45 -11.13 -9.84
C GLU A 258 3.70 -10.00 -10.56
N ILE A 259 3.56 -8.83 -9.94
CA ILE A 259 2.69 -7.74 -10.44
C ILE A 259 3.00 -7.35 -11.90
N GLN A 260 4.27 -7.32 -12.30
CA GLN A 260 4.65 -6.90 -13.66
C GLN A 260 4.18 -7.91 -14.72
N GLU A 261 4.26 -9.21 -14.42
CA GLU A 261 3.78 -10.28 -15.29
C GLU A 261 2.26 -10.28 -15.34
N SER A 262 1.62 -10.25 -14.18
CA SER A 262 0.16 -10.18 -14.05
C SER A 262 -0.43 -9.00 -14.83
N MET A 263 0.15 -7.80 -14.72
CA MET A 263 -0.32 -6.63 -15.49
C MET A 263 -0.26 -6.84 -17.00
N ARG A 264 0.80 -7.50 -17.51
CA ARG A 264 0.93 -7.80 -18.95
C ARG A 264 -0.07 -8.83 -19.45
N GLU A 265 -0.53 -9.73 -18.58
CA GLU A 265 -1.50 -10.75 -18.92
C GLU A 265 -2.94 -10.23 -18.86
N VAL A 266 -3.25 -9.44 -17.83
CA VAL A 266 -4.64 -9.05 -17.56
C VAL A 266 -4.99 -7.65 -18.07
N HIS A 267 -4.01 -6.82 -18.44
CA HIS A 267 -4.20 -5.47 -18.98
C HIS A 267 -5.15 -4.60 -18.14
N PRO A 268 -4.81 -4.28 -16.88
CA PRO A 268 -5.70 -3.52 -16.01
C PRO A 268 -5.87 -2.07 -16.51
N THR A 269 -7.01 -1.48 -16.17
CA THR A 269 -7.27 -0.04 -16.39
C THR A 269 -6.98 0.80 -15.15
N CYS A 270 -7.03 0.18 -13.97
CA CYS A 270 -6.86 0.84 -12.69
C CYS A 270 -6.01 -0.01 -11.73
N MET A 271 -5.27 0.67 -10.86
CA MET A 271 -4.48 0.04 -9.81
C MET A 271 -4.12 1.08 -8.75
N CYS A 272 -4.30 0.80 -7.47
CA CYS A 272 -3.63 1.61 -6.46
C CYS A 272 -2.20 1.10 -6.23
N SER A 273 -1.29 2.00 -5.84
CA SER A 273 0.13 1.69 -5.77
C SER A 273 0.87 2.53 -4.72
N VAL A 274 2.08 2.11 -4.43
CA VAL A 274 3.03 2.89 -3.64
C VAL A 274 4.09 3.53 -4.54
N PRO A 275 4.74 4.64 -4.14
CA PRO A 275 5.76 5.34 -4.93
C PRO A 275 6.86 4.42 -5.46
N ARG A 276 7.32 3.45 -4.65
CA ARG A 276 8.37 2.49 -5.03
C ARG A 276 8.05 1.68 -6.30
N PHE A 277 6.79 1.42 -6.58
CA PHE A 277 6.38 0.77 -7.82
C PHE A 277 6.73 1.65 -9.04
N TRP A 278 6.40 2.93 -8.99
CA TRP A 278 6.65 3.87 -10.09
C TRP A 278 8.13 4.25 -10.22
N GLU A 279 8.86 4.31 -9.11
CA GLU A 279 10.33 4.47 -9.11
C GLU A 279 10.99 3.33 -9.88
N LYS A 280 10.61 2.07 -9.61
CA LYS A 280 11.11 0.90 -10.35
C LYS A 280 10.75 0.96 -11.84
N VAL A 281 9.54 1.38 -12.18
CA VAL A 281 9.11 1.58 -13.57
C VAL A 281 9.97 2.67 -14.25
N TYR A 282 10.15 3.81 -13.58
CA TYR A 282 10.97 4.90 -14.07
C TYR A 282 12.43 4.46 -14.35
N ILE A 283 13.06 3.80 -13.39
CA ILE A 283 14.42 3.28 -13.50
C ILE A 283 14.54 2.29 -14.67
N ALA A 284 13.61 1.35 -14.78
CA ALA A 284 13.64 0.33 -15.83
C ALA A 284 13.47 0.93 -17.23
N VAL A 285 12.58 1.92 -17.39
CA VAL A 285 12.38 2.60 -18.67
C VAL A 285 13.61 3.45 -19.02
N LYS A 286 14.17 4.17 -18.05
CA LYS A 286 15.37 4.99 -18.24
C LYS A 286 16.59 4.14 -18.64
N ALA A 287 16.83 3.03 -17.92
CA ALA A 287 17.92 2.10 -18.25
C ALA A 287 17.79 1.56 -19.68
N LYS A 288 16.58 1.14 -20.07
CA LYS A 288 16.33 0.66 -21.43
C LYS A 288 16.59 1.74 -22.49
N MET A 289 16.32 3.00 -22.16
CA MET A 289 16.62 4.12 -23.07
C MET A 289 18.12 4.46 -23.10
N ASP A 290 18.84 4.29 -22.00
CA ASP A 290 20.30 4.49 -21.97
C ASP A 290 21.03 3.51 -22.92
N ASP A 291 20.49 2.31 -23.11
CA ASP A 291 21.00 1.30 -24.03
C ASP A 291 20.48 1.48 -25.48
N ALA A 292 19.51 2.37 -25.70
CA ALA A 292 18.92 2.59 -27.02
C ALA A 292 19.81 3.44 -27.94
N GLY A 293 19.58 3.33 -29.26
CA GLY A 293 20.28 4.14 -30.26
C GLY A 293 19.96 5.64 -30.16
N PRO A 294 20.82 6.52 -30.69
CA PRO A 294 20.68 7.98 -30.55
C PRO A 294 19.33 8.53 -31.05
N ILE A 295 18.82 7.98 -32.16
CA ILE A 295 17.55 8.41 -32.76
C ILE A 295 16.38 8.02 -31.82
N GLN A 296 16.39 6.80 -31.26
CA GLN A 296 15.37 6.32 -30.33
C GLN A 296 15.37 7.16 -29.04
N LYS A 297 16.56 7.46 -28.50
CA LYS A 297 16.71 8.37 -27.34
C LYS A 297 16.07 9.73 -27.62
N LYS A 298 16.46 10.37 -28.73
CA LYS A 298 15.94 11.69 -29.10
C LYS A 298 14.42 11.68 -29.25
N LEU A 299 13.86 10.66 -29.89
CA LEU A 299 12.42 10.51 -30.08
C LEU A 299 11.70 10.29 -28.74
N PHE A 300 12.24 9.46 -27.86
CA PHE A 300 11.66 9.19 -26.54
C PHE A 300 11.66 10.46 -25.66
N TYR A 301 12.78 11.17 -25.54
CA TYR A 301 12.83 12.39 -24.73
C TYR A 301 11.95 13.51 -25.31
N HIS A 302 11.84 13.59 -26.64
CA HIS A 302 10.88 14.49 -27.27
C HIS A 302 9.43 14.11 -26.92
N ALA A 303 9.11 12.81 -26.95
CA ALA A 303 7.79 12.32 -26.58
C ALA A 303 7.44 12.65 -25.11
N LEU A 304 8.39 12.49 -24.19
CA LEU A 304 8.21 12.89 -22.79
C LEU A 304 7.98 14.39 -22.66
N ALA A 305 8.73 15.23 -23.38
CA ALA A 305 8.57 16.68 -23.35
C ALA A 305 7.18 17.12 -23.84
N VAL A 306 6.67 16.51 -24.91
CA VAL A 306 5.32 16.77 -25.43
C VAL A 306 4.25 16.29 -24.44
N GLY A 307 4.43 15.09 -23.88
CA GLY A 307 3.54 14.55 -22.86
C GLY A 307 3.48 15.42 -21.59
N LYS A 308 4.65 15.84 -21.07
CA LYS A 308 4.78 16.77 -19.95
C LYS A 308 4.05 18.07 -20.22
N LYS A 309 4.33 18.72 -21.35
CA LYS A 309 3.71 19.97 -21.72
C LYS A 309 2.20 19.87 -21.75
N ARG A 310 1.66 18.83 -22.42
CA ARG A 310 0.21 18.62 -22.51
C ARG A 310 -0.44 18.29 -21.16
N ASN A 311 0.09 17.27 -20.47
CA ASN A 311 -0.59 16.69 -19.31
C ASN A 311 -0.37 17.50 -18.02
N ILE A 312 0.81 18.13 -17.87
CA ILE A 312 1.16 18.88 -16.65
C ILE A 312 0.96 20.39 -16.84
N GLU A 313 1.55 21.00 -17.90
CA GLU A 313 1.47 22.46 -18.04
C GLU A 313 0.07 22.93 -18.44
N TYR A 314 -0.70 22.10 -19.17
CA TYR A 314 -2.06 22.44 -19.58
C TYR A 314 -3.11 21.70 -18.75
N LEU A 315 -3.25 20.37 -18.89
CA LEU A 315 -4.39 19.65 -18.31
C LEU A 315 -4.40 19.68 -16.77
N ALA A 316 -3.26 19.49 -16.12
CA ALA A 316 -3.18 19.58 -14.65
C ALA A 316 -3.49 21.00 -14.13
N ASN A 317 -3.36 22.03 -14.97
CA ASN A 317 -3.76 23.41 -14.68
C ASN A 317 -5.17 23.77 -15.18
N CYS A 318 -5.98 22.78 -15.58
CA CYS A 318 -7.33 22.97 -16.14
C CYS A 318 -7.35 23.87 -17.40
N LYS A 319 -6.26 23.91 -18.16
CA LYS A 319 -6.11 24.69 -19.41
C LYS A 319 -6.29 23.78 -20.62
N ARG A 320 -6.88 24.29 -21.67
CA ARG A 320 -6.96 23.57 -22.95
C ARG A 320 -5.63 23.69 -23.71
N PRO A 321 -5.01 22.58 -24.12
CA PRO A 321 -3.81 22.62 -24.94
C PRO A 321 -4.10 23.21 -26.33
N PRO A 322 -3.13 23.91 -26.97
CA PRO A 322 -3.25 24.35 -28.36
C PRO A 322 -3.47 23.18 -29.31
N LEU A 323 -4.21 23.39 -30.39
CA LEU A 323 -4.52 22.35 -31.39
C LEU A 323 -3.26 21.70 -31.98
N THR A 324 -2.20 22.49 -32.21
CA THR A 324 -0.91 21.98 -32.68
C THR A 324 -0.29 20.96 -31.71
N LEU A 325 -0.31 21.26 -30.41
CA LEU A 325 0.18 20.36 -29.35
C LEU A 325 -0.71 19.09 -29.25
N GLU A 326 -2.03 19.22 -29.39
CA GLU A 326 -2.93 18.06 -29.41
C GLU A 326 -2.69 17.13 -30.60
N LEU A 327 -2.43 17.68 -31.79
CA LEU A 327 -2.09 16.87 -32.98
C LEU A 327 -0.75 16.18 -32.81
N GLU A 328 0.25 16.90 -32.35
CA GLU A 328 1.59 16.35 -32.07
C GLU A 328 1.49 15.24 -31.01
N TYR A 329 0.78 15.49 -29.90
CA TYR A 329 0.59 14.49 -28.86
C TYR A 329 -0.13 13.23 -29.38
N LYS A 330 -1.17 13.37 -30.22
CA LYS A 330 -1.84 12.21 -30.81
C LYS A 330 -0.90 11.30 -31.59
N ILE A 331 0.00 11.87 -32.38
CA ILE A 331 1.00 11.12 -33.16
C ILE A 331 1.98 10.42 -32.22
N ILE A 332 2.58 11.19 -31.30
CA ILE A 332 3.58 10.70 -30.36
C ILE A 332 2.99 9.66 -29.39
N ASN A 333 1.77 9.89 -28.92
CA ASN A 333 1.07 8.94 -28.07
C ASN A 333 0.85 7.61 -28.77
N LYS A 334 0.45 7.62 -30.04
CA LYS A 334 0.22 6.40 -30.83
C LYS A 334 1.51 5.64 -31.16
N THR A 335 2.64 6.33 -31.34
CA THR A 335 3.90 5.75 -31.82
C THR A 335 4.91 5.44 -30.73
N VAL A 336 5.00 6.26 -29.67
CA VAL A 336 6.01 6.13 -28.63
C VAL A 336 5.39 5.85 -27.27
N LEU A 337 4.53 6.75 -26.76
CA LEU A 337 4.04 6.63 -25.38
C LEU A 337 3.17 5.39 -25.17
N SER A 338 2.34 5.02 -26.17
CA SER A 338 1.55 3.78 -26.10
C SER A 338 2.41 2.53 -26.06
N MET A 339 3.59 2.53 -26.71
CA MET A 339 4.51 1.38 -26.63
C MET A 339 5.11 1.22 -25.24
N VAL A 340 5.45 2.33 -24.57
CA VAL A 340 5.90 2.29 -23.17
C VAL A 340 4.80 1.71 -22.28
N ARG A 341 3.59 2.22 -22.38
CA ARG A 341 2.46 1.70 -21.58
C ARG A 341 2.15 0.25 -21.89
N LYS A 342 2.20 -0.18 -23.16
CA LYS A 342 2.00 -1.57 -23.56
C LYS A 342 3.01 -2.53 -22.94
N GLN A 343 4.29 -2.11 -22.81
CA GLN A 343 5.30 -2.92 -22.14
C GLN A 343 5.02 -3.11 -20.64
N LEU A 344 4.25 -2.19 -20.04
CA LEU A 344 3.78 -2.28 -18.66
C LEU A 344 2.44 -3.02 -18.54
N GLY A 345 1.80 -3.41 -19.64
CA GLY A 345 0.44 -3.96 -19.62
C GLY A 345 -0.67 -2.91 -19.45
N LEU A 346 -0.36 -1.62 -19.65
CA LEU A 346 -1.26 -0.48 -19.42
C LEU A 346 -1.71 0.17 -20.74
N GLU A 347 -2.39 -0.57 -21.59
CA GLU A 347 -2.85 -0.05 -22.89
C GLU A 347 -3.93 1.02 -22.77
N LYS A 348 -4.83 0.87 -21.82
CA LYS A 348 -5.98 1.76 -21.59
C LYS A 348 -6.03 2.23 -20.13
N PRO A 349 -5.02 3.00 -19.69
CA PRO A 349 -4.97 3.45 -18.31
C PRO A 349 -6.13 4.42 -18.01
N ASN A 350 -6.86 4.19 -16.91
CA ASN A 350 -7.87 5.11 -16.39
C ASN A 350 -7.28 5.91 -15.23
N ILE A 351 -7.12 5.29 -14.04
CA ILE A 351 -6.67 6.00 -12.83
C ILE A 351 -5.78 5.12 -11.95
N PHE A 352 -4.73 5.73 -11.38
CA PHE A 352 -3.70 5.07 -10.59
C PHE A 352 -3.42 5.85 -9.29
N PRO A 353 -4.25 5.65 -8.23
CA PRO A 353 -3.98 6.24 -6.93
C PRO A 353 -2.63 5.76 -6.38
N THR A 354 -1.83 6.71 -5.87
CA THR A 354 -0.49 6.45 -5.33
C THR A 354 -0.34 7.18 -4.00
N ALA A 355 -0.04 6.42 -2.94
CA ALA A 355 0.04 6.94 -1.58
C ALA A 355 0.98 6.10 -0.69
N GLY A 356 1.09 6.47 0.59
CA GLY A 356 1.79 5.69 1.62
C GLY A 356 3.26 6.08 1.85
N ALA A 357 3.88 6.83 0.94
CA ALA A 357 5.19 7.44 1.08
C ALA A 357 5.29 8.70 0.22
N TYR A 358 6.38 9.44 0.33
CA TYR A 358 6.65 10.61 -0.51
C TYR A 358 6.83 10.18 -1.98
N VAL A 359 6.18 10.91 -2.89
CA VAL A 359 6.34 10.74 -4.35
C VAL A 359 7.36 11.76 -4.86
N SER A 360 8.45 11.29 -5.46
CA SER A 360 9.40 12.19 -6.10
C SER A 360 8.74 12.94 -7.26
N PRO A 361 8.86 14.29 -7.33
CA PRO A 361 8.30 15.06 -8.44
C PRO A 361 8.80 14.60 -9.82
N GLU A 362 10.01 14.08 -9.91
CA GLU A 362 10.59 13.55 -11.15
C GLU A 362 9.84 12.29 -11.62
N VAL A 363 9.49 11.41 -10.70
CA VAL A 363 8.73 10.18 -10.98
C VAL A 363 7.29 10.52 -11.33
N GLU A 364 6.67 11.42 -10.59
CA GLU A 364 5.30 11.90 -10.84
C GLU A 364 5.20 12.54 -12.23
N GLU A 365 6.15 13.43 -12.56
CA GLU A 365 6.26 14.06 -13.88
C GLU A 365 6.39 13.04 -15.00
N PHE A 366 7.26 12.03 -14.83
CA PHE A 366 7.45 10.97 -15.81
C PHE A 366 6.17 10.17 -16.05
N VAL A 367 5.47 9.77 -14.99
CA VAL A 367 4.24 8.96 -15.08
C VAL A 367 3.14 9.74 -15.80
N HIS A 368 2.98 11.03 -15.50
CA HIS A 368 2.06 11.90 -16.24
C HIS A 368 2.49 12.09 -17.69
N ALA A 369 3.78 12.27 -17.96
CA ALA A 369 4.31 12.47 -19.32
C ALA A 369 4.03 11.27 -20.23
N ILE A 370 4.13 10.04 -19.71
CA ILE A 370 3.78 8.82 -20.48
C ILE A 370 2.27 8.59 -20.63
N GLY A 371 1.42 9.49 -20.11
CA GLY A 371 -0.03 9.46 -20.28
C GLY A 371 -0.75 8.53 -19.30
N ILE A 372 -0.24 8.36 -18.09
CA ILE A 372 -0.87 7.66 -16.98
C ILE A 372 -1.42 8.69 -16.00
N ASN A 373 -2.70 8.58 -15.63
CA ASN A 373 -3.33 9.44 -14.64
C ASN A 373 -2.98 8.96 -13.23
N MET A 374 -1.78 9.31 -12.76
CA MET A 374 -1.43 9.15 -11.36
C MET A 374 -2.24 10.14 -10.53
N VAL A 375 -2.80 9.70 -9.42
CA VAL A 375 -3.49 10.51 -8.42
C VAL A 375 -2.74 10.37 -7.12
N VAL A 376 -2.01 11.40 -6.74
CA VAL A 376 -1.28 11.38 -5.47
C VAL A 376 -2.25 11.64 -4.34
N GLY A 377 -2.15 10.85 -3.27
CA GLY A 377 -3.00 10.97 -2.11
C GLY A 377 -2.26 10.77 -0.80
N TYR A 378 -2.89 11.23 0.27
CA TYR A 378 -2.45 11.06 1.65
C TYR A 378 -3.56 10.46 2.48
N GLY A 379 -3.16 9.60 3.42
CA GLY A 379 -4.06 9.06 4.40
C GLY A 379 -3.42 8.12 5.41
N LEU A 380 -4.23 7.71 6.36
CA LEU A 380 -3.86 6.90 7.51
C LEU A 380 -4.84 5.74 7.65
N THR A 381 -4.48 4.73 8.41
CA THR A 381 -5.44 3.70 8.84
C THR A 381 -6.56 4.35 9.67
N GLU A 382 -6.22 5.31 10.50
CA GLU A 382 -7.10 6.05 11.38
C GLU A 382 -8.09 6.97 10.64
N SER A 383 -7.84 7.29 9.35
CA SER A 383 -8.75 8.07 8.49
C SER A 383 -9.47 7.23 7.44
N LEU A 384 -9.43 5.92 7.56
CA LEU A 384 -9.96 4.96 6.59
C LEU A 384 -9.42 5.24 5.17
N ALA A 385 -8.10 5.21 5.03
CA ALA A 385 -7.26 5.43 3.87
C ALA A 385 -7.11 6.91 3.47
N THR A 386 -8.17 7.61 3.07
CA THR A 386 -8.03 8.88 2.37
C THR A 386 -8.29 10.08 3.27
N VAL A 387 -7.33 10.99 3.33
CA VAL A 387 -7.45 12.35 3.87
C VAL A 387 -7.55 13.35 2.74
N SER A 388 -6.67 13.22 1.75
CA SER A 388 -6.63 14.08 0.57
C SER A 388 -6.20 13.27 -0.66
N CYS A 389 -6.62 13.71 -1.81
CA CYS A 389 -6.18 13.19 -3.10
C CYS A 389 -6.31 14.24 -4.21
N ASP A 390 -5.57 14.03 -5.30
CA ASP A 390 -5.75 14.81 -6.51
C ASP A 390 -7.12 14.55 -7.13
N HIS A 391 -7.66 15.58 -7.74
CA HIS A 391 -8.88 15.51 -8.57
C HIS A 391 -8.50 15.74 -10.02
N LEU A 392 -8.90 14.84 -10.93
CA LEU A 392 -8.55 14.95 -12.35
C LEU A 392 -9.22 16.15 -13.04
N ASP A 393 -10.32 16.66 -12.52
CA ASP A 393 -11.09 17.80 -13.01
C ASP A 393 -10.72 19.14 -12.37
N LYS A 394 -9.77 19.14 -11.41
CA LYS A 394 -9.29 20.35 -10.72
C LYS A 394 -7.80 20.58 -10.99
N LYS A 395 -7.34 21.81 -10.70
CA LYS A 395 -5.91 22.12 -10.73
C LYS A 395 -5.15 21.24 -9.74
N ARG A 396 -4.04 20.67 -10.21
CA ARG A 396 -3.13 19.77 -9.46
C ARG A 396 -1.72 20.32 -9.54
N SER A 397 -0.99 20.25 -8.44
CA SER A 397 0.38 20.76 -8.33
C SER A 397 1.32 19.60 -7.96
N LEU A 398 2.39 19.40 -8.71
CA LEU A 398 3.40 18.40 -8.40
C LEU A 398 3.94 18.58 -6.98
N GLY A 399 4.10 17.47 -6.27
CA GLY A 399 4.54 17.45 -4.87
C GLY A 399 3.45 17.76 -3.84
N SER A 400 2.21 18.06 -4.28
CA SER A 400 1.02 18.10 -3.44
C SER A 400 0.54 16.66 -3.16
N VAL A 401 -0.15 16.44 -2.05
CA VAL A 401 -0.92 15.21 -1.80
C VAL A 401 -2.41 15.42 -2.05
N GLY A 402 -2.73 16.40 -2.88
CA GLY A 402 -4.07 16.71 -3.34
C GLY A 402 -4.90 17.53 -2.34
N ARG A 403 -6.19 17.61 -2.63
CA ARG A 403 -7.17 18.33 -1.81
C ARG A 403 -7.79 17.44 -0.77
N PRO A 404 -8.07 17.95 0.46
CA PRO A 404 -8.88 17.22 1.42
C PRO A 404 -10.19 16.72 0.79
N ILE A 405 -10.58 15.49 1.12
CA ILE A 405 -11.88 14.94 0.68
C ILE A 405 -13.04 15.70 1.32
N SER A 406 -14.19 15.72 0.65
CA SER A 406 -15.32 16.59 0.98
C SER A 406 -15.88 16.45 2.40
N CYS A 407 -15.73 15.26 3.01
CA CYS A 407 -16.27 14.95 4.33
C CYS A 407 -15.29 15.22 5.49
N LEU A 408 -14.03 15.64 5.21
CA LEU A 408 -13.02 15.89 6.23
C LEU A 408 -12.70 17.37 6.40
N GLN A 409 -12.55 17.79 7.65
CA GLN A 409 -11.94 19.04 8.03
C GLN A 409 -10.46 18.81 8.31
N VAL A 410 -9.59 19.52 7.62
CA VAL A 410 -8.14 19.52 7.80
C VAL A 410 -7.73 20.87 8.38
N LYS A 411 -7.02 20.85 9.51
CA LYS A 411 -6.49 22.04 10.20
C LYS A 411 -5.00 21.85 10.42
N ILE A 412 -4.22 22.91 10.27
CA ILE A 412 -2.79 22.91 10.64
C ILE A 412 -2.67 23.44 12.06
N GLY A 413 -2.15 22.62 12.95
CA GLY A 413 -1.95 22.89 14.37
C GLY A 413 -0.56 23.42 14.69
N GLU A 414 -0.15 23.24 15.95
CA GLU A 414 1.20 23.55 16.42
C GLU A 414 2.21 22.62 15.72
N ASP A 415 3.47 23.04 15.61
CA ASP A 415 4.54 22.32 14.89
C ASP A 415 4.18 21.94 13.45
N ASN A 416 3.24 22.67 12.84
CA ASN A 416 2.64 22.38 11.53
C ASN A 416 1.94 21.02 11.46
N GLU A 417 1.48 20.46 12.57
CA GLU A 417 0.79 19.19 12.60
C GLU A 417 -0.52 19.24 11.80
N VAL A 418 -0.75 18.23 10.99
CA VAL A 418 -2.03 18.01 10.28
C VAL A 418 -3.03 17.41 11.25
N LEU A 419 -4.10 18.12 11.54
CA LEU A 419 -5.18 17.72 12.42
C LEU A 419 -6.43 17.42 11.61
N LEU A 420 -7.15 16.33 11.95
CA LEU A 420 -8.27 15.81 11.16
C LEU A 420 -9.54 15.68 11.98
N LYS A 421 -10.68 16.07 11.38
CA LYS A 421 -12.00 15.84 11.97
C LYS A 421 -13.02 15.50 10.89
N GLY A 422 -13.79 14.45 11.09
CA GLY A 422 -14.85 14.06 10.17
C GLY A 422 -15.27 12.60 10.31
N PRO A 423 -16.26 12.16 9.51
CA PRO A 423 -16.90 10.86 9.67
C PRO A 423 -16.02 9.65 9.27
N THR A 424 -14.87 9.87 8.63
CA THR A 424 -13.92 8.78 8.29
C THR A 424 -12.88 8.55 9.37
N ILE A 425 -12.81 9.42 10.40
CA ILE A 425 -11.81 9.29 11.46
C ILE A 425 -12.24 8.20 12.46
N THR A 426 -11.28 7.35 12.83
CA THR A 426 -11.47 6.26 13.78
C THR A 426 -12.07 6.75 15.11
N PRO A 427 -12.96 5.97 15.76
CA PRO A 427 -13.37 6.27 17.12
C PRO A 427 -12.23 6.06 18.13
N GLY A 428 -11.11 5.44 17.73
CA GLY A 428 -9.92 5.22 18.55
C GLY A 428 -9.26 3.87 18.33
N TYR A 429 -8.34 3.56 19.22
CA TYR A 429 -7.59 2.30 19.25
C TYR A 429 -8.25 1.32 20.23
N TYR A 430 -8.37 0.08 19.80
CA TYR A 430 -9.01 -1.00 20.55
C TYR A 430 -8.25 -1.26 21.86
N HIS A 431 -8.97 -1.24 22.99
CA HIS A 431 -8.44 -1.43 24.35
C HIS A 431 -7.24 -0.52 24.70
N ARG A 432 -7.23 0.76 24.26
CA ARG A 432 -6.13 1.71 24.49
C ARG A 432 -6.58 3.07 25.02
N ASP A 433 -7.31 3.09 26.16
CA ASP A 433 -7.94 4.29 26.71
C ASP A 433 -6.95 5.45 26.90
N THR A 434 -5.74 5.19 27.43
CA THR A 434 -4.72 6.22 27.62
C THR A 434 -4.16 6.78 26.33
N THR A 435 -4.11 5.98 25.27
CA THR A 435 -3.72 6.42 23.92
C THR A 435 -4.86 7.23 23.30
N ASN A 436 -6.10 6.75 23.44
CA ASN A 436 -7.29 7.41 22.91
C ASN A 436 -7.47 8.81 23.50
N ALA A 437 -7.25 8.97 24.82
CA ALA A 437 -7.31 10.27 25.49
C ALA A 437 -6.29 11.31 24.95
N LYS A 438 -5.23 10.85 24.28
CA LYS A 438 -4.18 11.72 23.69
C LYS A 438 -4.30 11.82 22.16
N ALA A 439 -5.12 10.98 21.55
CA ALA A 439 -5.25 10.94 20.09
C ALA A 439 -6.13 12.08 19.54
N PHE A 440 -6.94 12.70 20.39
CA PHE A 440 -7.85 13.78 20.02
C PHE A 440 -7.63 15.01 20.88
N ASP A 441 -7.72 16.19 20.26
CA ASP A 441 -7.71 17.45 20.99
C ASP A 441 -9.10 17.72 21.64
N LYS A 442 -9.18 18.81 22.43
CA LYS A 442 -10.44 19.24 23.11
C LYS A 442 -11.59 19.57 22.12
N ASP A 443 -11.26 19.90 20.89
CA ASP A 443 -12.21 20.25 19.84
C ASP A 443 -12.59 19.02 18.98
N GLY A 444 -12.05 17.83 19.31
CA GLY A 444 -12.30 16.54 18.66
C GLY A 444 -11.53 16.36 17.36
N PHE A 445 -10.43 17.08 17.13
CA PHE A 445 -9.52 16.81 16.03
C PHE A 445 -8.53 15.71 16.40
N PHE A 446 -8.35 14.78 15.48
CA PHE A 446 -7.38 13.70 15.59
C PHE A 446 -5.97 14.20 15.27
N HIS A 447 -5.01 13.86 16.12
CA HIS A 447 -3.58 14.13 15.95
C HIS A 447 -2.93 13.10 15.04
N THR A 448 -2.52 13.49 13.83
CA THR A 448 -1.91 12.57 12.88
C THR A 448 -0.44 12.26 13.17
N GLY A 449 0.25 13.19 13.80
CA GLY A 449 1.71 13.17 13.96
C GLY A 449 2.46 13.45 12.64
N ASP A 450 1.77 13.84 11.58
CA ASP A 450 2.35 14.23 10.29
C ASP A 450 2.35 15.75 10.17
N ALA A 451 3.45 16.35 9.73
CA ALA A 451 3.56 17.79 9.51
C ALA A 451 3.28 18.16 8.05
N GLY A 452 2.64 19.31 7.86
CA GLY A 452 2.30 19.79 6.54
C GLY A 452 1.73 21.21 6.52
N TYR A 453 1.32 21.66 5.35
CA TYR A 453 0.68 22.98 5.17
C TYR A 453 -0.35 22.94 4.03
N LEU A 454 -1.30 23.86 4.08
CA LEU A 454 -2.28 24.07 3.02
C LEU A 454 -1.87 25.25 2.15
N LYS A 455 -1.89 25.06 0.81
CA LYS A 455 -1.64 26.11 -0.17
C LYS A 455 -2.60 25.94 -1.36
N ASP A 456 -3.33 26.99 -1.72
CA ASP A 456 -4.32 27.00 -2.80
C ASP A 456 -5.40 25.89 -2.67
N GLY A 457 -5.68 25.45 -1.43
CA GLY A 457 -6.60 24.36 -1.09
C GLY A 457 -6.03 22.96 -1.30
N GLU A 458 -4.76 22.83 -1.63
CA GLU A 458 -4.02 21.57 -1.70
C GLU A 458 -3.20 21.37 -0.43
N LEU A 459 -3.08 20.12 0.02
CA LEU A 459 -2.28 19.74 1.18
C LEU A 459 -0.87 19.33 0.70
N TYR A 460 0.13 19.81 1.41
CA TYR A 460 1.54 19.45 1.24
C TYR A 460 2.05 18.84 2.54
N LEU A 461 2.62 17.66 2.47
CA LEU A 461 3.27 17.03 3.61
C LEU A 461 4.76 17.34 3.61
N THR A 462 5.31 17.54 4.78
CA THR A 462 6.75 17.72 4.95
C THR A 462 7.41 16.45 5.47
N GLU A 463 7.03 15.97 6.64
CA GLU A 463 7.55 14.73 7.25
C GLU A 463 6.69 14.36 8.47
N ARG A 464 6.87 13.17 9.02
CA ARG A 464 6.38 12.85 10.37
C ARG A 464 7.13 13.63 11.42
N ILE A 465 6.39 14.25 12.34
CA ILE A 465 6.97 15.09 13.40
C ILE A 465 8.05 14.33 14.22
N LYS A 466 7.78 13.04 14.52
CA LYS A 466 8.72 12.17 15.24
C LYS A 466 9.90 11.66 14.41
N ASP A 467 9.77 11.71 13.08
CA ASP A 467 10.79 11.22 12.15
C ASP A 467 11.65 12.36 11.58
N LEU A 468 11.30 13.63 11.88
CA LEU A 468 12.14 14.79 11.60
C LEU A 468 13.43 14.70 12.41
N PHE A 469 14.57 14.70 11.73
CA PHE A 469 15.86 14.79 12.39
C PHE A 469 16.19 16.23 12.73
N LYS A 470 16.68 16.44 13.93
CA LYS A 470 17.27 17.73 14.32
C LYS A 470 18.77 17.56 14.41
N THR A 471 19.50 18.12 13.47
CA THR A 471 20.97 18.10 13.51
C THR A 471 21.49 18.83 14.74
N SER A 472 22.74 18.58 15.13
CA SER A 472 23.40 19.28 16.25
C SER A 472 23.45 20.81 16.05
N ASN A 473 23.33 21.28 14.80
CA ASN A 473 23.26 22.69 14.43
C ASN A 473 21.83 23.25 14.41
N GLY A 474 20.85 22.48 14.91
CA GLY A 474 19.45 22.89 15.02
C GLY A 474 18.65 22.91 13.71
N LYS A 475 19.19 22.37 12.60
CA LYS A 475 18.48 22.25 11.34
C LYS A 475 17.61 21.01 11.31
N TYR A 476 16.40 21.13 10.76
CA TYR A 476 15.50 20.01 10.55
C TYR A 476 15.75 19.36 9.18
N ILE A 477 15.80 18.05 9.15
CA ILE A 477 15.97 17.23 7.95
C ILE A 477 14.78 16.30 7.83
N ALA A 478 14.18 16.21 6.64
CA ALA A 478 13.14 15.27 6.29
C ALA A 478 13.76 14.02 5.63
N PRO A 479 14.05 12.94 6.37
CA PRO A 479 14.86 11.84 5.86
C PRO A 479 14.19 11.11 4.70
N GLN A 480 12.86 10.93 4.71
CA GLN A 480 12.15 10.23 3.65
C GLN A 480 12.23 10.96 2.31
N GLN A 481 12.22 12.30 2.31
CA GLN A 481 12.38 13.08 1.07
C GLN A 481 13.77 12.87 0.47
N VAL A 482 14.81 12.89 1.30
CA VAL A 482 16.20 12.65 0.85
C VAL A 482 16.35 11.20 0.36
N GLU A 483 15.81 10.22 1.09
CA GLU A 483 15.84 8.80 0.70
C GLU A 483 15.15 8.57 -0.64
N SER A 484 13.94 9.10 -0.83
CA SER A 484 13.19 8.95 -2.09
C SER A 484 13.91 9.59 -3.28
N LEU A 485 14.62 10.70 -3.05
CA LEU A 485 15.44 11.33 -4.07
C LEU A 485 16.60 10.43 -4.54
N LEU A 486 17.19 9.65 -3.63
CA LEU A 486 18.29 8.74 -3.96
C LEU A 486 17.80 7.42 -4.60
N LEU A 487 16.63 6.95 -4.23
CA LEU A 487 16.04 5.70 -4.70
C LEU A 487 15.65 5.71 -6.19
N VAL A 488 15.74 6.85 -6.88
CA VAL A 488 15.59 6.92 -8.35
C VAL A 488 16.85 6.52 -9.10
N ASP A 489 17.98 6.31 -8.41
CA ASP A 489 19.21 5.84 -9.03
C ASP A 489 19.26 4.32 -9.16
N LYS A 490 19.60 3.83 -10.35
CA LYS A 490 19.63 2.39 -10.65
C LYS A 490 20.63 1.57 -9.82
N PHE A 491 21.66 2.21 -9.24
CA PHE A 491 22.67 1.53 -8.43
C PHE A 491 22.35 1.51 -6.93
N ILE A 492 21.24 2.14 -6.50
CA ILE A 492 20.81 2.22 -5.10
C ILE A 492 19.53 1.41 -4.93
N ASP A 493 19.56 0.34 -4.11
CA ASP A 493 18.37 -0.45 -3.80
C ASP A 493 17.68 0.00 -2.52
N GLN A 494 18.46 0.20 -1.43
CA GLN A 494 17.91 0.68 -0.17
C GLN A 494 18.82 1.78 0.40
N VAL A 495 18.22 2.71 1.14
CA VAL A 495 18.97 3.80 1.78
C VAL A 495 18.32 4.18 3.10
N ALA A 496 19.13 4.43 4.11
CA ALA A 496 18.71 4.99 5.38
C ALA A 496 19.53 6.25 5.69
N VAL A 497 18.86 7.39 5.71
CA VAL A 497 19.49 8.68 6.06
C VAL A 497 19.72 8.76 7.56
N ILE A 498 20.90 9.24 7.95
CA ILE A 498 21.36 9.43 9.33
C ILE A 498 21.71 10.90 9.52
N ALA A 499 21.03 11.58 10.43
CA ALA A 499 21.28 13.00 10.70
C ALA A 499 20.92 13.44 12.13
N ASP A 500 20.10 12.64 12.86
CA ASP A 500 19.60 13.05 14.18
C ASP A 500 20.74 13.24 15.17
N GLN A 501 20.82 14.44 15.79
CA GLN A 501 21.86 14.88 16.72
C GLN A 501 23.29 14.83 16.11
N ARG A 502 23.44 14.72 14.78
CA ARG A 502 24.74 14.65 14.09
C ARG A 502 25.13 15.99 13.48
N LYS A 503 26.44 16.18 13.21
CA LYS A 503 27.01 17.44 12.66
C LYS A 503 26.57 17.70 11.20
N PHE A 504 26.30 16.64 10.44
CA PHE A 504 25.89 16.66 9.03
C PHE A 504 25.08 15.41 8.67
N VAL A 505 24.48 15.42 7.50
CA VAL A 505 23.71 14.28 6.97
C VAL A 505 24.66 13.24 6.37
N SER A 506 24.48 11.98 6.74
CA SER A 506 25.13 10.81 6.14
C SER A 506 24.07 9.76 5.76
N ALA A 507 24.47 8.69 5.07
CA ALA A 507 23.56 7.61 4.75
C ALA A 507 24.22 6.23 4.79
N LEU A 508 23.44 5.24 5.24
CA LEU A 508 23.70 3.83 4.97
C LEU A 508 23.04 3.48 3.63
N VAL A 509 23.81 2.92 2.70
CA VAL A 509 23.33 2.62 1.35
C VAL A 509 23.53 1.14 1.05
N VAL A 510 22.46 0.47 0.64
CA VAL A 510 22.55 -0.89 0.08
C VAL A 510 22.59 -0.75 -1.44
N PRO A 511 23.68 -1.18 -2.10
CA PRO A 511 23.78 -1.14 -3.55
C PRO A 511 22.82 -2.11 -4.24
N GLU A 512 22.38 -1.78 -5.46
CA GLU A 512 21.80 -2.77 -6.37
C GLU A 512 22.96 -3.65 -6.89
N PHE A 513 23.24 -4.74 -6.15
CA PHE A 513 24.47 -5.52 -6.31
C PHE A 513 24.70 -6.01 -7.71
N ARG A 514 23.66 -6.47 -8.42
CA ARG A 514 23.82 -6.94 -9.80
C ARG A 514 24.44 -5.88 -10.69
N LEU A 515 23.96 -4.66 -10.60
CA LEU A 515 24.46 -3.55 -11.44
C LEU A 515 25.84 -3.07 -10.99
N VAL A 516 26.12 -3.09 -9.69
CA VAL A 516 27.44 -2.72 -9.15
C VAL A 516 28.48 -3.78 -9.48
N GLU A 517 28.13 -5.07 -9.45
CA GLU A 517 29.00 -6.16 -9.86
C GLU A 517 29.34 -6.06 -11.35
N ASP A 518 28.36 -5.79 -12.22
CA ASP A 518 28.59 -5.61 -13.66
C ASP A 518 29.49 -4.40 -13.91
N TRP A 519 29.22 -3.27 -13.25
CA TRP A 519 30.06 -2.08 -13.32
C TRP A 519 31.50 -2.35 -12.83
N ALA A 520 31.67 -3.09 -11.74
CA ALA A 520 33.00 -3.45 -11.22
C ALA A 520 33.80 -4.31 -12.20
N ARG A 521 33.14 -5.28 -12.87
CA ARG A 521 33.77 -6.11 -13.92
C ARG A 521 34.21 -5.25 -15.10
N GLU A 522 33.37 -4.33 -15.56
CA GLU A 522 33.70 -3.39 -16.67
C GLU A 522 34.90 -2.49 -16.33
N HIS A 523 35.07 -2.14 -15.04
CA HIS A 523 36.15 -1.29 -14.57
C HIS A 523 37.35 -2.07 -14.00
N HIS A 524 37.39 -3.39 -14.24
CA HIS A 524 38.49 -4.27 -13.83
C HIS A 524 38.76 -4.25 -12.32
N ILE A 525 37.71 -4.11 -11.51
CA ILE A 525 37.78 -4.18 -10.05
C ILE A 525 37.61 -5.66 -9.63
N ALA A 526 38.62 -6.19 -8.96
CA ALA A 526 38.55 -7.55 -8.40
C ALA A 526 37.73 -7.55 -7.12
N PHE A 527 36.84 -8.53 -6.98
CA PHE A 527 36.06 -8.79 -5.78
C PHE A 527 35.72 -10.27 -5.69
N THR A 528 35.53 -10.78 -4.47
CA THR A 528 35.15 -12.17 -4.20
C THR A 528 33.77 -12.24 -3.53
N CYS A 529 33.37 -11.20 -2.82
CA CYS A 529 32.09 -11.09 -2.13
C CYS A 529 31.55 -9.65 -2.19
N ARG A 530 30.35 -9.44 -1.67
CA ARG A 530 29.70 -8.11 -1.63
C ARG A 530 30.40 -7.16 -0.66
N GLU A 531 30.96 -7.68 0.40
CA GLU A 531 31.77 -6.93 1.37
C GLU A 531 32.99 -6.28 0.71
N ASP A 532 33.68 -7.02 -0.21
CA ASP A 532 34.80 -6.47 -0.98
C ASP A 532 34.37 -5.29 -1.85
N LEU A 533 33.19 -5.41 -2.50
CA LEU A 533 32.63 -4.32 -3.30
C LEU A 533 32.29 -3.10 -2.44
N CYS A 534 31.64 -3.32 -1.30
CA CYS A 534 31.28 -2.24 -0.38
C CYS A 534 32.50 -1.53 0.22
N ALA A 535 33.60 -2.25 0.45
CA ALA A 535 34.85 -1.71 0.96
C ALA A 535 35.69 -1.01 -0.13
N ASN A 536 35.40 -1.20 -1.42
CA ASN A 536 36.20 -0.69 -2.52
C ASN A 536 35.98 0.82 -2.71
N GLU A 537 37.06 1.61 -2.63
CA GLU A 537 37.02 3.08 -2.73
C GLU A 537 36.44 3.57 -4.07
N LYS A 538 36.69 2.86 -5.19
CA LYS A 538 36.16 3.25 -6.50
C LYS A 538 34.65 3.05 -6.57
N VAL A 539 34.13 1.99 -5.94
CA VAL A 539 32.69 1.73 -5.84
C VAL A 539 32.03 2.79 -4.96
N GLN A 540 32.61 3.06 -3.79
CA GLN A 540 32.12 4.10 -2.87
C GLN A 540 32.10 5.47 -3.55
N LYS A 541 33.17 5.81 -4.27
CA LYS A 541 33.28 7.07 -5.01
C LYS A 541 32.22 7.15 -6.12
N MET A 542 32.05 6.11 -6.91
CA MET A 542 31.04 6.06 -7.97
C MET A 542 29.65 6.35 -7.42
N LEU A 543 29.25 5.67 -6.34
CA LEU A 543 27.95 5.89 -5.70
C LEU A 543 27.85 7.30 -5.09
N MET A 544 28.89 7.80 -4.45
CA MET A 544 28.90 9.15 -3.89
C MET A 544 28.79 10.23 -4.97
N ASP A 545 29.49 10.08 -6.10
CA ASP A 545 29.39 11.02 -7.23
C ASP A 545 27.97 11.06 -7.80
N ARG A 546 27.26 9.92 -7.87
CA ARG A 546 25.86 9.84 -8.27
C ARG A 546 24.94 10.53 -7.28
N ILE A 547 25.13 10.28 -5.99
CA ILE A 547 24.38 10.96 -4.92
C ILE A 547 24.55 12.46 -5.00
N GLN A 548 25.78 12.96 -5.23
CA GLN A 548 26.05 14.39 -5.38
C GLN A 548 25.26 15.02 -6.54
N ILE A 549 25.11 14.30 -7.66
CA ILE A 549 24.30 14.77 -8.79
C ILE A 549 22.82 14.86 -8.41
N LEU A 550 22.28 13.84 -7.74
CA LEU A 550 20.88 13.79 -7.38
C LEU A 550 20.49 14.90 -6.37
N GLN A 551 21.35 15.17 -5.41
CA GLN A 551 21.08 16.11 -4.33
C GLN A 551 21.43 17.58 -4.62
N GLN A 552 21.77 17.96 -5.86
CA GLN A 552 22.19 19.32 -6.22
C GLN A 552 21.18 20.41 -5.83
N ASN A 553 19.89 20.07 -5.85
CA ASN A 553 18.81 21.00 -5.53
C ASN A 553 18.44 21.03 -4.04
N LEU A 554 19.03 20.16 -3.22
CA LEU A 554 18.82 20.19 -1.78
C LEU A 554 19.62 21.32 -1.13
N ALA A 555 19.08 21.86 -0.03
CA ALA A 555 19.83 22.81 0.77
C ALA A 555 21.14 22.17 1.28
N TYR A 556 22.20 22.96 1.41
CA TYR A 556 23.54 22.45 1.78
C TYR A 556 23.54 21.59 3.05
N TYR A 557 22.68 21.93 4.03
CA TYR A 557 22.57 21.20 5.28
C TYR A 557 21.77 19.89 5.19
N GLU A 558 21.02 19.67 4.10
CA GLU A 558 20.28 18.43 3.79
C GLU A 558 21.10 17.44 2.97
N GLN A 559 22.18 17.92 2.37
CA GLN A 559 23.02 17.12 1.49
C GLN A 559 23.84 16.10 2.26
N ILE A 560 23.84 14.86 1.80
CA ILE A 560 24.65 13.76 2.31
C ILE A 560 26.13 14.06 2.06
N LYS A 561 26.92 14.00 3.11
CA LYS A 561 28.37 14.26 3.08
C LYS A 561 29.21 12.99 3.10
N ARG A 562 28.73 11.94 3.74
CA ARG A 562 29.41 10.63 3.83
C ARG A 562 28.40 9.50 3.68
N ILE A 563 28.84 8.39 3.12
CA ILE A 563 28.06 7.16 2.99
C ILE A 563 28.84 5.98 3.53
N THR A 564 28.12 4.97 4.01
CA THR A 564 28.63 3.62 4.24
C THR A 564 27.81 2.65 3.41
N LEU A 565 28.48 1.81 2.61
CA LEU A 565 27.83 0.77 1.84
C LEU A 565 27.64 -0.48 2.70
N LEU A 566 26.47 -1.07 2.65
CA LEU A 566 26.12 -2.29 3.36
C LEU A 566 26.02 -3.47 2.41
N ALA A 567 26.63 -4.60 2.76
CA ALA A 567 26.62 -5.83 1.95
C ALA A 567 25.28 -6.60 2.04
N HIS A 568 24.46 -6.29 3.03
CA HIS A 568 23.18 -6.96 3.29
C HIS A 568 22.01 -5.97 3.19
N HIS A 569 20.88 -6.48 2.69
CA HIS A 569 19.64 -5.70 2.66
C HIS A 569 19.05 -5.54 4.05
N PHE A 570 18.41 -4.40 4.29
CA PHE A 570 17.49 -4.27 5.43
C PHE A 570 16.36 -5.27 5.28
N SER A 571 16.00 -5.96 6.36
CA SER A 571 14.97 -6.98 6.32
C SER A 571 13.96 -6.89 7.46
N MET A 572 12.87 -7.63 7.33
CA MET A 572 11.88 -7.79 8.40
C MET A 572 12.37 -8.74 9.47
N GLU A 573 13.14 -9.76 9.08
CA GLU A 573 13.71 -10.78 9.97
C GLU A 573 14.67 -10.13 10.97
N SER A 574 15.48 -9.17 10.53
CA SER A 574 16.36 -8.37 11.39
C SER A 574 15.61 -7.28 12.17
N GLY A 575 14.32 -7.12 11.90
CA GLY A 575 13.47 -6.09 12.49
C GLY A 575 13.71 -4.67 11.96
N GLU A 576 14.54 -4.48 10.95
CA GLU A 576 14.93 -3.20 10.36
C GLU A 576 13.81 -2.60 9.48
N LEU A 577 12.95 -3.47 8.95
CA LEU A 577 11.77 -3.07 8.20
C LEU A 577 10.48 -3.47 8.93
N THR A 578 9.43 -2.68 8.72
CA THR A 578 8.06 -3.05 9.11
C THR A 578 7.47 -4.06 8.11
N ASN A 579 6.31 -4.65 8.43
CA ASN A 579 5.56 -5.53 7.51
C ASN A 579 5.17 -4.84 6.19
N THR A 580 5.19 -3.50 6.17
CA THR A 580 4.97 -2.67 4.97
C THR A 580 6.27 -2.15 4.35
N LEU A 581 7.41 -2.76 4.69
CA LEU A 581 8.75 -2.44 4.19
C LEU A 581 9.22 -1.01 4.50
N LYS A 582 8.66 -0.35 5.51
CA LYS A 582 9.14 0.96 5.99
C LYS A 582 10.30 0.77 6.97
N ILE A 583 11.29 1.65 6.89
CA ILE A 583 12.48 1.65 7.73
C ILE A 583 12.11 1.87 9.20
N ARG A 584 12.65 1.02 10.06
CA ARG A 584 12.60 1.17 11.53
C ARG A 584 13.91 1.76 12.04
N ARG A 585 14.02 3.07 11.96
CA ARG A 585 15.24 3.83 12.29
C ARG A 585 15.89 3.50 13.62
N PRO A 586 15.14 3.32 14.75
CA PRO A 586 15.76 2.94 16.02
C PRO A 586 16.53 1.62 15.96
N ILE A 587 16.01 0.66 15.18
CA ILE A 587 16.66 -0.66 15.00
C ILE A 587 17.90 -0.52 14.12
N ILE A 588 17.79 0.20 13.00
CA ILE A 588 18.94 0.47 12.11
C ILE A 588 20.04 1.20 12.87
N ASN A 589 19.73 2.26 13.62
CA ASN A 589 20.70 2.99 14.42
C ASN A 589 21.39 2.11 15.48
N LYS A 590 20.67 1.12 16.02
CA LYS A 590 21.23 0.15 16.97
C LYS A 590 22.14 -0.87 16.27
N ASN A 591 21.64 -1.47 15.18
CA ASN A 591 22.34 -2.57 14.48
C ASN A 591 23.64 -2.08 13.81
N TYR A 592 23.62 -0.89 13.24
CA TYR A 592 24.74 -0.30 12.47
C TYR A 592 25.45 0.84 13.22
N LYS A 593 25.43 0.80 14.56
CA LYS A 593 26.00 1.88 15.37
C LYS A 593 27.47 2.13 15.06
N ALA A 594 28.28 1.09 14.87
CA ALA A 594 29.72 1.21 14.61
C ALA A 594 29.99 1.86 13.22
N GLU A 595 29.27 1.43 12.19
CA GLU A 595 29.35 1.99 10.85
C GLU A 595 28.90 3.45 10.82
N ILE A 596 27.83 3.76 11.55
CA ILE A 596 27.33 5.13 11.69
C ILE A 596 28.35 5.99 12.40
N ASP A 597 28.88 5.59 13.55
CA ASP A 597 29.83 6.40 14.32
C ASP A 597 31.11 6.66 13.52
N LYS A 598 31.61 5.68 12.75
CA LYS A 598 32.76 5.82 11.86
C LYS A 598 32.57 6.92 10.81
N MET A 599 31.33 7.14 10.31
CA MET A 599 31.06 8.23 9.35
C MET A 599 31.25 9.63 9.97
N TYR A 600 31.29 9.75 11.30
CA TYR A 600 31.42 11.03 12.02
C TYR A 600 32.76 11.19 12.72
N GLU A 601 33.64 10.18 12.64
CA GLU A 601 35.04 10.30 13.07
C GLU A 601 35.79 11.28 12.16
N GLU A 602 36.72 12.07 12.74
CA GLU A 602 37.52 13.08 12.01
C GLU A 602 38.58 12.49 11.09
#